data_c851ec4999e16425680d192febc0c284
#
_entry.id   c851ec4999e16425680d192febc0c284
#
_cell.length_a   1.000
_cell.length_b   1.000
_cell.length_c   1.000
_cell.angle_alpha   90.00
_cell.angle_beta   90.00
_cell.angle_gamma   90.00
#
_symmetry.space_group_name_H-M   'P 1'
#
loop_
_entity.id
_entity.type
_entity.pdbx_description
1 polymer ?
#
loop_
_entity_poly.entity_id
_entity_poly.type
_entity_poly.pdbx_seq_one_letter_code
_entity_poly.pdbx_strand_id
1 'polypeptide(L)'
;IWIGGLAAVLLFNLYQLVRMAKARNGQVWTSGLKLALRGALPSIIAGGFLGLLAVRSGQPSSTILAACFWILHYGLALLAIREFAPKSMVWLGWAFVLFGVAALASLTGLIDSDTAPLIAKVRNGSRLMAIAFGGFHLLYGAIIVTTGRREDNAA
;
A
#
# COMPACT_ATOMS: atom_id res chain seq x y z
N ILE A 1 17.03 1.53 6.05
CA ILE A 1 15.93 1.92 6.96
C ILE A 1 14.60 1.35 6.47
N TRP A 2 14.18 1.55 5.20
CA TRP A 2 12.88 1.11 4.68
C TRP A 2 12.71 -0.41 4.67
N ILE A 3 13.73 -1.17 4.26
CA ILE A 3 13.68 -2.64 4.25
C ILE A 3 13.53 -3.19 5.68
N GLY A 4 14.24 -2.62 6.64
CA GLY A 4 14.11 -3.01 8.05
C GLY A 4 12.72 -2.69 8.61
N GLY A 5 12.16 -1.52 8.29
CA GLY A 5 10.79 -1.16 8.65
C GLY A 5 9.75 -2.10 8.03
N LEU A 6 9.90 -2.43 6.74
CA LEU A 6 9.02 -3.38 6.06
C LEU A 6 9.08 -4.77 6.71
N ALA A 7 10.28 -5.28 6.99
CA ALA A 7 10.46 -6.56 7.65
C ALA A 7 9.80 -6.58 9.04
N ALA A 8 9.97 -5.53 9.85
CA ALA A 8 9.35 -5.42 11.16
C ALA A 8 7.82 -5.41 11.07
N VAL A 9 7.24 -4.67 10.12
CA VAL A 9 5.78 -4.63 9.89
C VAL A 9 5.27 -5.99 9.44
N LEU A 10 5.96 -6.68 8.53
CA LEU A 10 5.56 -8.02 8.08
C LEU A 10 5.59 -9.04 9.21
N LEU A 11 6.65 -9.05 10.02
CA LEU A 11 6.77 -9.93 11.18
C LEU A 11 5.67 -9.66 12.22
N PHE A 12 5.38 -8.38 12.50
CA PHE A 12 4.31 -8.01 13.41
C PHE A 12 2.93 -8.45 12.89
N ASN A 13 2.64 -8.26 11.61
CA ASN A 13 1.38 -8.70 11.00
C ASN A 13 1.25 -10.22 11.02
N LEU A 14 2.33 -10.95 10.72
CA LEU A 14 2.35 -12.40 10.79
C LEU A 14 2.10 -12.90 12.24
N TYR A 15 2.75 -12.27 13.22
CA TYR A 15 2.52 -12.56 14.64
C TYR A 15 1.04 -12.35 15.03
N GLN A 16 0.46 -11.22 14.64
CA GLN A 16 -0.95 -10.93 14.90
C GLN A 16 -1.89 -11.95 14.24
N LEU A 17 -1.62 -12.33 12.99
CA LEU A 17 -2.38 -13.34 12.26
C LEU A 17 -2.36 -14.69 12.98
N VAL A 18 -1.18 -15.14 13.39
CA VAL A 18 -1.01 -16.41 14.13
C VAL A 18 -1.71 -16.35 15.49
N ARG A 19 -1.59 -15.23 16.21
CA ARG A 19 -2.26 -15.02 17.50
C ARG A 19 -3.79 -15.09 17.37
N MET A 20 -4.35 -14.39 16.38
CA MET A 20 -5.80 -14.40 16.14
C MET A 20 -6.31 -15.76 15.70
N ALA A 21 -5.57 -16.49 14.87
CA ALA A 21 -5.93 -17.83 14.45
C ALA A 21 -5.95 -18.80 15.65
N LYS A 22 -4.92 -18.75 16.52
CA LYS A 22 -4.87 -19.56 17.76
C LYS A 22 -6.04 -19.24 18.70
N ALA A 23 -6.36 -17.96 18.88
CA ALA A 23 -7.48 -17.54 19.76
C ALA A 23 -8.85 -18.05 19.29
N ARG A 24 -8.99 -18.32 17.98
CA ARG A 24 -10.23 -18.83 17.38
C ARG A 24 -10.22 -20.34 17.12
N ASN A 25 -9.25 -21.07 17.63
CA ASN A 25 -8.99 -22.48 17.29
C ASN A 25 -9.01 -22.75 15.77
N GLY A 26 -8.65 -21.73 14.99
CA GLY A 26 -8.70 -21.74 13.54
C GLY A 26 -7.33 -22.06 12.93
N GLN A 27 -7.37 -22.54 11.70
CA GLN A 27 -6.15 -22.73 10.91
C GLN A 27 -5.67 -21.38 10.35
N VAL A 28 -4.39 -21.06 10.53
CA VAL A 28 -3.77 -19.87 9.90
C VAL A 28 -3.83 -19.98 8.39
N TRP A 29 -3.66 -21.18 7.86
CA TRP A 29 -3.53 -21.46 6.42
C TRP A 29 -4.87 -21.81 5.77
N THR A 30 -5.79 -20.82 5.77
CA THR A 30 -7.13 -20.98 5.17
C THR A 30 -7.10 -20.90 3.65
N SER A 31 -8.14 -21.45 2.99
CA SER A 31 -8.31 -21.32 1.53
C SER A 31 -8.41 -19.85 1.08
N GLY A 32 -9.08 -19.01 1.86
CA GLY A 32 -9.19 -17.57 1.60
C GLY A 32 -7.83 -16.88 1.64
N LEU A 33 -6.98 -17.18 2.64
CA LEU A 33 -5.62 -16.62 2.71
C LEU A 33 -4.76 -17.06 1.50
N LYS A 34 -4.84 -18.33 1.11
CA LYS A 34 -4.12 -18.84 -0.07
C LYS A 34 -4.54 -18.10 -1.34
N LEU A 35 -5.82 -17.87 -1.51
CA LEU A 35 -6.36 -17.19 -2.68
C LEU A 35 -5.99 -15.70 -2.68
N ALA A 36 -6.07 -15.03 -1.52
CA ALA A 36 -5.63 -13.65 -1.35
C ALA A 36 -4.13 -13.48 -1.68
N LEU A 37 -3.29 -14.38 -1.17
CA LEU A 37 -1.86 -14.37 -1.47
C LEU A 37 -1.60 -14.58 -2.97
N ARG A 38 -2.27 -15.55 -3.61
CA ARG A 38 -2.14 -15.79 -5.06
C ARG A 38 -2.52 -14.55 -5.88
N GLY A 39 -3.55 -13.81 -5.46
CA GLY A 39 -3.95 -12.57 -6.11
C GLY A 39 -2.97 -11.41 -5.91
N ALA A 40 -2.48 -11.22 -4.69
CA ALA A 40 -1.62 -10.09 -4.33
C ALA A 40 -0.15 -10.27 -4.74
N LEU A 41 0.40 -11.50 -4.64
CA LEU A 41 1.81 -11.80 -4.86
C LEU A 41 2.35 -11.32 -6.22
N PRO A 42 1.68 -11.55 -7.37
CA PRO A 42 2.20 -11.09 -8.66
C PRO A 42 2.46 -9.58 -8.68
N SER A 43 1.53 -8.81 -8.13
CA SER A 43 1.67 -7.35 -8.07
C SER A 43 2.81 -6.93 -7.14
N ILE A 44 2.93 -7.53 -5.97
CA ILE A 44 4.00 -7.23 -5.00
C ILE A 44 5.37 -7.57 -5.59
N ILE A 45 5.50 -8.73 -6.22
CA ILE A 45 6.75 -9.17 -6.86
C ILE A 45 7.13 -8.22 -8.00
N ALA A 46 6.18 -7.90 -8.89
CA ALA A 46 6.42 -6.99 -10.00
C ALA A 46 6.84 -5.59 -9.51
N GLY A 47 6.13 -5.03 -8.53
CA GLY A 47 6.47 -3.73 -7.95
C GLY A 47 7.82 -3.72 -7.24
N GLY A 48 8.12 -4.80 -6.50
CA GLY A 48 9.43 -4.99 -5.86
C GLY A 48 10.57 -5.05 -6.87
N PHE A 49 10.40 -5.84 -7.92
CA PHE A 49 11.39 -6.00 -8.98
C PHE A 49 11.62 -4.69 -9.76
N LEU A 50 10.55 -4.03 -10.21
CA LEU A 50 10.63 -2.74 -10.91
C LEU A 50 11.25 -1.64 -10.04
N GLY A 51 10.88 -1.60 -8.75
CA GLY A 51 11.48 -0.67 -7.80
C GLY A 51 12.98 -0.93 -7.61
N LEU A 52 13.39 -2.19 -7.52
CA LEU A 52 14.81 -2.55 -7.43
C LEU A 52 15.59 -2.17 -8.69
N LEU A 53 15.04 -2.45 -9.88
CA LEU A 53 15.63 -2.03 -11.15
C LEU A 53 15.78 -0.51 -11.22
N ALA A 54 14.76 0.24 -10.80
CA ALA A 54 14.82 1.70 -10.76
C ALA A 54 15.97 2.18 -9.87
N VAL A 55 16.11 1.64 -8.66
CA VAL A 55 17.20 2.01 -7.75
C VAL A 55 18.58 1.67 -8.35
N ARG A 56 18.71 0.50 -8.99
CA ARG A 56 19.97 0.08 -9.62
C ARG A 56 20.35 0.93 -10.84
N SER A 57 19.41 1.59 -11.48
CA SER A 57 19.70 2.44 -12.65
C SER A 57 20.62 3.63 -12.34
N GLY A 58 20.75 4.00 -11.07
CA GLY A 58 21.61 5.12 -10.63
C GLY A 58 21.15 6.50 -11.10
N GLN A 59 19.99 6.60 -11.73
CA GLN A 59 19.44 7.87 -12.20
C GLN A 59 19.04 8.79 -11.03
N PRO A 60 19.15 10.11 -11.15
CA PRO A 60 18.77 11.04 -10.08
C PRO A 60 17.32 10.89 -9.59
N SER A 61 16.40 10.46 -10.47
CA SER A 61 14.99 10.19 -10.17
C SER A 61 14.70 8.77 -9.70
N SER A 62 15.71 7.90 -9.60
CA SER A 62 15.53 6.47 -9.34
C SER A 62 14.76 6.15 -8.06
N THR A 63 15.02 6.91 -6.99
CA THR A 63 14.32 6.71 -5.70
C THR A 63 12.85 7.12 -5.76
N ILE A 64 12.52 8.15 -6.56
CA ILE A 64 11.15 8.59 -6.77
C ILE A 64 10.41 7.56 -7.62
N LEU A 65 11.05 7.11 -8.70
CA LEU A 65 10.50 6.08 -9.59
C LEU A 65 10.23 4.76 -8.86
N ALA A 66 11.17 4.33 -8.03
CA ALA A 66 10.99 3.16 -7.17
C ALA A 66 9.80 3.33 -6.22
N ALA A 67 9.65 4.50 -5.58
CA ALA A 67 8.51 4.80 -4.73
C ALA A 67 7.19 4.75 -5.50
N CYS A 68 7.12 5.32 -6.72
CA CYS A 68 5.94 5.26 -7.58
C CYS A 68 5.55 3.80 -7.91
N PHE A 69 6.51 2.95 -8.27
CA PHE A 69 6.24 1.53 -8.53
C PHE A 69 5.71 0.82 -7.30
N TRP A 70 6.30 1.04 -6.14
CA TRP A 70 5.86 0.40 -4.89
C TRP A 70 4.45 0.83 -4.49
N ILE A 71 4.16 2.12 -4.57
CA ILE A 71 2.84 2.68 -4.25
C ILE A 71 1.78 2.11 -5.19
N LEU A 72 2.03 2.14 -6.50
CA LEU A 72 1.11 1.64 -7.52
C LEU A 72 0.82 0.15 -7.34
N HIS A 73 1.86 -0.67 -7.23
CA HIS A 73 1.71 -2.12 -7.13
C HIS A 73 1.12 -2.57 -5.79
N TYR A 74 1.36 -1.82 -4.71
CA TYR A 74 0.67 -2.05 -3.45
C TYR A 74 -0.83 -1.81 -3.58
N GLY A 75 -1.25 -0.74 -4.23
CA GLY A 75 -2.66 -0.50 -4.55
C GLY A 75 -3.28 -1.60 -5.40
N LEU A 76 -2.58 -2.06 -6.44
CA LEU A 76 -3.01 -3.19 -7.28
C LEU A 76 -3.12 -4.50 -6.47
N ALA A 77 -2.21 -4.76 -5.53
CA ALA A 77 -2.29 -5.91 -4.64
C ALA A 77 -3.53 -5.87 -3.74
N LEU A 78 -3.87 -4.68 -3.19
CA LEU A 78 -5.11 -4.49 -2.42
C LEU A 78 -6.36 -4.73 -3.27
N LEU A 79 -6.37 -4.25 -4.52
CA LEU A 79 -7.49 -4.46 -5.44
C LEU A 79 -7.61 -5.93 -5.90
N ALA A 80 -6.50 -6.65 -5.99
CA ALA A 80 -6.50 -8.06 -6.36
C ALA A 80 -7.21 -8.95 -5.32
N ILE A 81 -7.26 -8.51 -4.05
CA ILE A 81 -7.92 -9.24 -2.97
C ILE A 81 -9.33 -8.70 -2.65
N ARG A 82 -9.87 -7.81 -3.49
CA ARG A 82 -11.14 -7.09 -3.24
C ARG A 82 -12.34 -7.98 -2.89
N GLU A 83 -12.39 -9.20 -3.41
CA GLU A 83 -13.48 -10.15 -3.17
C GLU A 83 -13.51 -10.67 -1.73
N PHE A 84 -12.38 -10.62 -1.03
CA PHE A 84 -12.19 -11.07 0.34
C PHE A 84 -11.97 -9.92 1.33
N ALA A 85 -11.84 -8.70 0.81
CA ALA A 85 -11.52 -7.52 1.58
C ALA A 85 -12.76 -6.66 1.84
N PRO A 86 -12.83 -5.96 2.98
CA PRO A 86 -13.91 -5.00 3.21
C PRO A 86 -13.86 -3.88 2.18
N LYS A 87 -15.03 -3.29 1.86
CA LYS A 87 -15.14 -2.20 0.88
C LYS A 87 -14.20 -1.03 1.15
N SER A 88 -13.95 -0.72 2.41
CA SER A 88 -13.01 0.32 2.83
C SER A 88 -11.57 0.05 2.36
N MET A 89 -11.13 -1.21 2.34
CA MET A 89 -9.81 -1.60 1.84
C MET A 89 -9.73 -1.48 0.30
N VAL A 90 -10.84 -1.69 -0.40
CA VAL A 90 -10.91 -1.46 -1.85
C VAL A 90 -10.73 0.03 -2.18
N TRP A 91 -11.36 0.92 -1.42
CA TRP A 91 -11.15 2.36 -1.55
C TRP A 91 -9.71 2.77 -1.27
N LEU A 92 -9.10 2.18 -0.25
CA LEU A 92 -7.68 2.38 0.03
C LEU A 92 -6.81 1.93 -1.16
N GLY A 93 -7.11 0.77 -1.75
CA GLY A 93 -6.42 0.27 -2.94
C GLY A 93 -6.50 1.26 -4.12
N TRP A 94 -7.68 1.80 -4.40
CA TRP A 94 -7.86 2.83 -5.43
C TRP A 94 -7.10 4.11 -5.10
N ALA A 95 -7.08 4.55 -3.85
CA ALA A 95 -6.29 5.73 -3.44
C ALA A 95 -4.80 5.54 -3.74
N PHE A 96 -4.24 4.37 -3.44
CA PHE A 96 -2.86 4.04 -3.77
C PHE A 96 -2.60 4.02 -5.28
N VAL A 97 -3.47 3.39 -6.07
CA VAL A 97 -3.33 3.32 -7.53
C VAL A 97 -3.36 4.73 -8.13
N LEU A 98 -4.36 5.52 -7.81
CA LEU A 98 -4.51 6.87 -8.35
C LEU A 98 -3.34 7.78 -7.95
N PHE A 99 -2.91 7.71 -6.70
CA PHE A 99 -1.77 8.49 -6.22
C PHE A 99 -0.46 8.05 -6.89
N GLY A 100 -0.24 6.75 -7.06
CA GLY A 100 0.95 6.20 -7.73
C GLY A 100 1.00 6.58 -9.22
N VAL A 101 -0.14 6.51 -9.91
CA VAL A 101 -0.26 6.94 -11.32
C VAL A 101 -0.02 8.44 -11.44
N ALA A 102 -0.64 9.26 -10.59
CA ALA A 102 -0.45 10.71 -10.62
C ALA A 102 1.00 11.12 -10.32
N ALA A 103 1.65 10.44 -9.37
CA ALA A 103 3.06 10.67 -9.07
C ALA A 103 3.98 10.30 -10.25
N LEU A 104 3.70 9.17 -10.92
CA LEU A 104 4.44 8.74 -12.11
C LEU A 104 4.21 9.69 -13.27
N ALA A 105 2.97 10.11 -13.54
CA ALA A 105 2.64 11.07 -14.59
C ALA A 105 3.31 12.43 -14.38
N SER A 106 3.39 12.90 -13.13
CA SER A 106 4.12 14.13 -12.79
C SER A 106 5.64 13.99 -12.98
N LEU A 107 6.18 12.80 -12.73
CA LEU A 107 7.61 12.53 -12.93
C LEU A 107 7.99 12.51 -14.42
N THR A 108 7.09 12.02 -15.26
CA THR A 108 7.27 11.93 -16.73
C THR A 108 6.89 13.22 -17.48
N GLY A 109 6.40 14.23 -16.78
CA GLY A 109 5.96 15.49 -17.39
C GLY A 109 4.61 15.40 -18.13
N LEU A 110 3.85 14.30 -17.95
CA LEU A 110 2.51 14.15 -18.51
C LEU A 110 1.46 15.04 -17.80
N ILE A 111 1.76 15.44 -16.58
CA ILE A 111 0.94 16.34 -15.78
C ILE A 111 1.82 17.50 -15.35
N ASP A 112 1.42 18.73 -15.71
CA ASP A 112 2.14 19.94 -15.32
C ASP A 112 2.12 20.16 -13.81
N SER A 113 3.19 20.79 -13.30
CA SER A 113 3.34 21.17 -11.90
C SER A 113 2.18 22.03 -11.37
N ASP A 114 1.56 22.79 -12.24
CA ASP A 114 0.43 23.66 -11.91
C ASP A 114 -0.88 22.88 -11.69
N THR A 115 -1.01 21.72 -12.38
CA THR A 115 -2.18 20.83 -12.25
C THR A 115 -2.09 19.93 -11.01
N ALA A 116 -0.89 19.57 -10.59
CA ALA A 116 -0.68 18.72 -9.41
C ALA A 116 0.39 19.30 -8.46
N PRO A 117 0.17 20.51 -7.90
CA PRO A 117 1.21 21.23 -7.15
C PRO A 117 1.69 20.48 -5.89
N LEU A 118 0.82 19.67 -5.29
CA LEU A 118 1.18 18.88 -4.12
C LEU A 118 2.20 17.78 -4.47
N ILE A 119 1.99 17.09 -5.59
CA ILE A 119 2.84 15.99 -6.05
C ILE A 119 4.16 16.55 -6.61
N ALA A 120 4.10 17.65 -7.35
CA ALA A 120 5.29 18.32 -7.90
C ALA A 120 6.26 18.81 -6.82
N LYS A 121 5.76 19.21 -5.65
CA LYS A 121 6.57 19.59 -4.49
C LYS A 121 7.24 18.40 -3.79
N VAL A 122 6.75 17.19 -3.99
CA VAL A 122 7.30 15.98 -3.36
C VAL A 122 8.39 15.37 -4.24
N ARG A 123 9.54 16.03 -4.31
CA ARG A 123 10.70 15.61 -5.12
C ARG A 123 11.59 14.57 -4.43
N ASN A 124 11.04 13.78 -3.50
CA ASN A 124 11.80 12.79 -2.73
C ASN A 124 10.97 11.53 -2.56
N GLY A 125 11.50 10.39 -2.98
CA GLY A 125 10.83 9.08 -2.87
C GLY A 125 10.42 8.73 -1.43
N SER A 126 11.22 9.11 -0.43
CA SER A 126 10.88 8.88 0.98
C SER A 126 9.66 9.68 1.42
N ARG A 127 9.47 10.89 0.92
CA ARG A 127 8.27 11.69 1.21
C ARG A 127 7.03 11.11 0.54
N LEU A 128 7.14 10.66 -0.72
CA LEU A 128 6.05 9.95 -1.40
C LEU A 128 5.62 8.72 -0.60
N MET A 129 6.58 7.91 -0.16
CA MET A 129 6.32 6.74 0.69
C MET A 129 5.67 7.11 2.03
N ALA A 130 6.14 8.18 2.68
CA ALA A 130 5.55 8.65 3.94
C ALA A 130 4.10 9.12 3.76
N ILE A 131 3.79 9.84 2.70
CA ILE A 131 2.43 10.30 2.40
C ILE A 131 1.52 9.10 2.09
N ALA A 132 1.95 8.21 1.19
CA ALA A 132 1.15 7.07 0.77
C ALA A 132 0.98 6.06 1.92
N PHE A 133 2.06 5.52 2.46
CA PHE A 133 1.96 4.48 3.48
C PHE A 133 1.67 5.03 4.87
N GLY A 134 2.20 6.19 5.23
CA GLY A 134 1.86 6.84 6.50
C GLY A 134 0.49 7.50 6.46
N GLY A 135 0.31 8.46 5.56
CA GLY A 135 -0.91 9.28 5.49
C GLY A 135 -2.17 8.46 5.22
N PHE A 136 -2.18 7.62 4.17
CA PHE A 136 -3.37 6.84 3.81
C PHE A 136 -3.74 5.80 4.86
N HIS A 137 -2.76 5.13 5.50
CA HIS A 137 -3.07 4.16 6.54
C HIS A 137 -3.56 4.82 7.83
N LEU A 138 -3.02 5.99 8.20
CA LEU A 138 -3.52 6.76 9.34
C LEU A 138 -4.97 7.23 9.10
N LEU A 139 -5.25 7.76 7.91
CA LEU A 139 -6.60 8.17 7.52
C LEU A 139 -7.56 6.98 7.50
N TYR A 140 -7.15 5.88 6.90
CA TYR A 140 -7.91 4.64 6.87
C TYR A 140 -8.20 4.12 8.28
N GLY A 141 -7.20 4.05 9.14
CA GLY A 141 -7.34 3.63 10.54
C GLY A 141 -8.30 4.53 11.32
N ALA A 142 -8.18 5.85 11.14
CA ALA A 142 -9.09 6.82 11.77
C ALA A 142 -10.55 6.62 11.32
N ILE A 143 -10.79 6.40 10.02
CA ILE A 143 -12.12 6.14 9.49
C ILE A 143 -12.71 4.85 10.09
N ILE A 144 -11.95 3.75 10.12
CA ILE A 144 -12.42 2.47 10.67
C ILE A 144 -12.78 2.60 12.16
N VAL A 145 -11.95 3.26 12.95
CA VAL A 145 -12.21 3.46 14.39
C VAL A 145 -13.45 4.32 14.62
N THR A 146 -13.66 5.37 13.83
CA THR A 146 -14.81 6.27 13.98
C THR A 146 -16.12 5.63 13.51
N THR A 147 -16.09 4.81 12.46
CA THR A 147 -17.30 4.11 11.97
C THR A 147 -17.68 2.95 12.89
N GLY A 148 -16.72 2.15 13.38
CA GLY A 148 -16.99 1.09 14.33
C GLY A 148 -17.65 1.58 15.63
N ARG A 149 -17.17 2.70 16.18
CA ARG A 149 -17.77 3.31 17.38
C ARG A 149 -19.22 3.77 17.18
N ARG A 150 -19.62 4.14 15.97
CA ARG A 150 -21.01 4.54 15.67
C ARG A 150 -21.96 3.36 15.69
N GLU A 151 -21.52 2.22 15.23
CA GLU A 151 -22.33 1.00 15.24
C GLU A 151 -22.54 0.48 16.68
N ASP A 152 -21.50 0.49 17.51
CA ASP A 152 -21.57 0.08 18.92
C ASP A 152 -22.49 0.99 19.77
N ASN A 153 -22.61 2.28 19.43
CA ASN A 153 -23.49 3.23 20.15
C ASN A 153 -24.95 3.22 19.64
N ALA A 154 -25.23 2.53 18.54
CA ALA A 154 -26.57 2.45 17.94
C ALA A 154 -27.29 1.12 18.25
N ALA A 155 -26.59 0.17 18.87
CA ALA A 155 -27.09 -1.12 19.31
C ALA A 155 -27.45 -1.12 20.79
#